data_f14c88104ebe263cc99f5c6789753302
#
_entry.id   f14c88104ebe263cc99f5c6789753302
#
_cell.length_a   1.000
_cell.length_b   1.000
_cell.length_c   1.000
_cell.angle_alpha   90.00
_cell.angle_beta   90.00
_cell.angle_gamma   90.00
#
_symmetry.space_group_name_H-M   'P 1'
#
loop_
_entity.id
_entity.type
_entity.pdbx_description
1 polymer ?
#
loop_
_entity_poly.entity_id
_entity_poly.type
_entity_poly.pdbx_seq_one_letter_code
_entity_poly.pdbx_strand_id
1 'polypeptide(L)'
;MSRVAFVSVLSVMTAVPALAEPIAQPKVFSILGAEEFSNTAAKHKQPSDLMVAAATDQPTRFEIALNTALDPGTIVVKTTERQLYFIEPNNRAIMWRVAVGREGFAWKGTNAITRMAEWPDWRPPPEMVQREAANGHIIPDFMKGGPNNPLGSRALYLGDSAYRIHGTDKPWTIGQASSSGCIRMMNADVEELYRLAKIGTRVIVE
;
A
#
# COMPACT_ATOMS: atom_id res chain seq x y z
N MET A 1 -36.60 -28.32 -53.43
CA MET A 1 -35.37 -28.79 -54.10
C MET A 1 -34.72 -27.59 -54.75
N SER A 2 -33.73 -26.98 -54.11
CA SER A 2 -32.96 -25.89 -54.73
C SER A 2 -31.52 -26.00 -54.18
N ARG A 3 -30.61 -26.31 -55.07
CA ARG A 3 -29.19 -26.44 -54.85
C ARG A 3 -28.55 -25.04 -54.89
N VAL A 4 -27.90 -24.64 -53.85
CA VAL A 4 -27.04 -23.44 -53.85
C VAL A 4 -25.58 -23.89 -54.02
N ALA A 5 -24.95 -23.40 -55.07
CA ALA A 5 -23.57 -23.67 -55.42
C ALA A 5 -22.63 -22.76 -54.65
N PHE A 6 -21.64 -23.31 -53.96
CA PHE A 6 -20.50 -22.59 -53.36
C PHE A 6 -19.46 -22.29 -54.44
N VAL A 7 -19.18 -21.03 -54.64
CA VAL A 7 -18.02 -20.56 -55.42
C VAL A 7 -16.86 -20.29 -54.49
N SER A 8 -15.81 -21.10 -54.59
CA SER A 8 -14.56 -20.91 -53.89
C SER A 8 -13.67 -19.92 -54.68
N VAL A 9 -13.35 -18.78 -54.06
CA VAL A 9 -12.37 -17.83 -54.60
C VAL A 9 -10.99 -18.16 -54.00
N LEU A 10 -10.12 -18.62 -54.83
CA LEU A 10 -8.74 -18.92 -54.50
C LEU A 10 -7.90 -17.62 -54.63
N SER A 11 -7.47 -17.02 -53.54
CA SER A 11 -6.60 -15.86 -53.52
C SER A 11 -5.17 -16.32 -53.56
N VAL A 12 -4.46 -16.01 -54.66
CA VAL A 12 -3.02 -16.24 -54.82
C VAL A 12 -2.28 -15.08 -54.16
N MET A 13 -1.59 -15.35 -53.07
CA MET A 13 -0.63 -14.41 -52.45
C MET A 13 0.71 -14.57 -53.13
N THR A 14 1.14 -13.55 -53.87
CA THR A 14 2.52 -13.43 -54.39
C THR A 14 3.42 -12.88 -53.27
N ALA A 15 4.43 -13.66 -52.90
CA ALA A 15 5.48 -13.26 -51.98
C ALA A 15 6.50 -12.35 -52.70
N VAL A 16 6.75 -11.17 -52.15
CA VAL A 16 7.82 -10.26 -52.55
C VAL A 16 9.04 -10.54 -51.67
N PRO A 17 10.22 -10.79 -52.21
CA PRO A 17 11.43 -10.95 -51.39
C PRO A 17 11.92 -9.58 -50.90
N ALA A 18 12.05 -9.43 -49.57
CA ALA A 18 12.70 -8.28 -48.94
C ALA A 18 14.23 -8.40 -49.12
N LEU A 19 14.82 -7.44 -49.81
CA LEU A 19 16.26 -7.23 -49.87
C LEU A 19 16.71 -6.64 -48.52
N ALA A 20 17.49 -7.39 -47.76
CA ALA A 20 18.14 -6.91 -46.53
C ALA A 20 19.36 -6.04 -46.92
N GLU A 21 19.32 -4.77 -46.54
CA GLU A 21 20.50 -3.89 -46.61
C GLU A 21 21.43 -4.17 -45.42
N PRO A 22 22.78 -4.12 -45.65
CA PRO A 22 23.72 -4.34 -44.57
C PRO A 22 23.81 -3.15 -43.64
N ILE A 23 23.60 -3.42 -42.32
CA ILE A 23 23.74 -2.44 -41.24
C ILE A 23 25.20 -1.98 -41.15
N ALA A 24 25.46 -0.70 -41.44
CA ALA A 24 26.75 -0.07 -41.27
C ALA A 24 27.16 -0.06 -39.79
N GLN A 25 28.34 -0.61 -39.51
CA GLN A 25 28.94 -0.60 -38.16
C GLN A 25 29.38 0.83 -37.80
N PRO A 26 29.14 1.28 -36.54
CA PRO A 26 29.59 2.59 -36.09
C PRO A 26 31.13 2.60 -35.94
N LYS A 27 31.77 3.61 -36.56
CA LYS A 27 33.21 3.88 -36.43
C LYS A 27 33.53 4.21 -34.98
N VAL A 28 34.40 3.41 -34.37
CA VAL A 28 35.00 3.68 -33.06
C VAL A 28 35.95 4.86 -33.20
N PHE A 29 35.58 6.02 -32.65
CA PHE A 29 36.46 7.17 -32.56
C PHE A 29 37.24 7.07 -31.23
N SER A 30 38.52 6.71 -31.32
CA SER A 30 39.46 6.71 -30.20
C SER A 30 39.90 8.16 -29.98
N ILE A 31 39.48 8.76 -28.86
CA ILE A 31 40.07 10.02 -28.38
C ILE A 31 40.85 9.68 -27.10
N LEU A 32 42.18 9.73 -27.25
CA LEU A 32 43.13 9.80 -26.14
C LEU A 32 42.94 11.17 -25.44
N GLY A 33 42.58 11.17 -24.19
CA GLY A 33 42.51 12.34 -23.31
C GLY A 33 42.07 11.90 -21.94
N ALA A 34 43.01 11.46 -21.08
CA ALA A 34 42.76 11.22 -19.67
C ALA A 34 42.66 12.58 -18.98
N GLU A 35 41.47 13.06 -18.77
CA GLU A 35 41.17 14.12 -17.80
C GLU A 35 40.38 13.52 -16.64
N GLU A 36 40.87 13.74 -15.42
CA GLU A 36 40.29 13.30 -14.18
C GLU A 36 38.86 13.88 -14.03
N PHE A 37 37.84 13.07 -14.28
CA PHE A 37 36.49 13.40 -13.84
C PHE A 37 36.38 13.06 -12.34
N SER A 38 36.50 14.10 -11.53
CA SER A 38 36.06 14.13 -10.14
C SER A 38 34.68 13.49 -10.01
N ASN A 39 34.62 12.41 -9.25
CA ASN A 39 33.43 11.58 -9.04
C ASN A 39 32.46 12.26 -8.07
N THR A 40 31.79 13.32 -8.48
CA THR A 40 30.54 13.79 -7.87
C THR A 40 29.42 12.91 -8.42
N ALA A 41 29.25 11.73 -7.83
CA ALA A 41 28.10 10.90 -8.05
C ALA A 41 26.85 11.65 -7.55
N ALA A 42 26.27 12.48 -8.42
CA ALA A 42 24.89 12.90 -8.26
C ALA A 42 24.08 11.61 -8.22
N LYS A 43 23.58 11.23 -7.03
CA LYS A 43 22.67 10.10 -6.85
C LYS A 43 21.50 10.32 -7.78
N HIS A 44 21.49 9.64 -8.91
CA HIS A 44 20.38 9.64 -9.85
C HIS A 44 19.21 8.99 -9.11
N LYS A 45 18.26 9.83 -8.68
CA LYS A 45 17.06 9.37 -7.97
C LYS A 45 16.28 8.48 -8.94
N GLN A 46 16.11 7.23 -8.61
CA GLN A 46 15.34 6.28 -9.43
C GLN A 46 13.89 6.78 -9.58
N PRO A 47 13.20 6.54 -10.69
CA PRO A 47 11.79 6.90 -10.86
C PRO A 47 10.90 6.36 -9.74
N SER A 48 11.22 5.20 -9.18
CA SER A 48 10.59 4.62 -7.99
C SER A 48 10.71 5.52 -6.76
N ASP A 49 11.87 6.17 -6.54
CA ASP A 49 12.10 7.04 -5.39
C ASP A 49 11.28 8.33 -5.49
N LEU A 50 11.07 8.84 -6.71
CA LEU A 50 10.22 9.99 -6.96
C LEU A 50 8.74 9.67 -6.75
N MET A 51 8.29 8.47 -7.15
CA MET A 51 6.91 8.01 -6.90
C MET A 51 6.66 7.79 -5.41
N VAL A 52 7.61 7.23 -4.68
CA VAL A 52 7.53 7.05 -3.22
C VAL A 52 7.49 8.41 -2.53
N ALA A 53 8.34 9.37 -2.90
CA ALA A 53 8.34 10.72 -2.34
C ALA A 53 6.99 11.44 -2.60
N ALA A 54 6.45 11.36 -3.83
CA ALA A 54 5.16 11.98 -4.17
C ALA A 54 3.99 11.34 -3.40
N ALA A 55 4.02 10.03 -3.16
CA ALA A 55 2.97 9.34 -2.39
C ALA A 55 2.98 9.71 -0.89
N THR A 56 4.14 10.11 -0.35
CA THR A 56 4.28 10.51 1.06
C THR A 56 4.02 11.99 1.30
N ASP A 57 3.93 12.81 0.24
CA ASP A 57 3.73 14.26 0.34
C ASP A 57 2.24 14.67 0.34
N GLN A 58 1.33 13.73 0.10
CA GLN A 58 -0.10 14.00 0.15
C GLN A 58 -0.60 14.03 1.59
N PRO A 59 -1.41 15.04 1.97
CA PRO A 59 -1.98 15.09 3.31
C PRO A 59 -2.83 13.85 3.56
N THR A 60 -2.62 13.26 4.72
CA THR A 60 -3.36 12.06 5.17
C THR A 60 -4.41 12.39 6.21
N ARG A 61 -4.33 13.56 6.89
CA ARG A 61 -5.18 14.01 7.98
C ARG A 61 -6.02 15.22 7.58
N PHE A 62 -7.30 15.17 7.94
CA PHE A 62 -8.30 16.22 7.65
C PHE A 62 -9.23 16.42 8.85
N GLU A 63 -9.59 17.66 9.16
CA GLU A 63 -10.70 17.98 10.06
C GLU A 63 -11.94 18.25 9.22
N ILE A 64 -13.03 17.57 9.56
CA ILE A 64 -14.26 17.65 8.78
C ILE A 64 -15.49 17.88 9.67
N ALA A 65 -16.52 18.48 9.09
CA ALA A 65 -17.86 18.43 9.66
C ALA A 65 -18.48 17.06 9.29
N LEU A 66 -18.98 16.34 10.30
CA LEU A 66 -19.61 15.03 10.11
C LEU A 66 -20.86 14.92 10.98
N ASN A 67 -22.03 15.03 10.35
CA ASN A 67 -23.29 14.78 11.03
C ASN A 67 -23.49 13.27 11.21
N THR A 68 -23.44 12.79 12.44
CA THR A 68 -23.58 11.38 12.78
C THR A 68 -24.26 11.22 14.13
N ALA A 69 -24.96 10.11 14.33
CA ALA A 69 -25.54 9.72 15.61
C ALA A 69 -24.55 8.90 16.48
N LEU A 70 -23.31 8.72 16.05
CA LEU A 70 -22.29 8.00 16.82
C LEU A 70 -21.76 8.87 17.96
N ASP A 71 -21.49 8.23 19.08
CA ASP A 71 -20.91 8.90 20.25
C ASP A 71 -19.49 9.42 19.96
N PRO A 72 -19.15 10.62 20.48
CA PRO A 72 -17.77 11.10 20.46
C PRO A 72 -16.80 10.09 21.09
N GLY A 73 -15.62 9.98 20.50
CA GLY A 73 -14.62 8.98 20.86
C GLY A 73 -14.75 7.65 20.10
N THR A 74 -15.79 7.47 19.27
CA THR A 74 -15.92 6.31 18.41
C THR A 74 -14.97 6.42 17.23
N ILE A 75 -14.35 5.30 16.85
CA ILE A 75 -13.56 5.17 15.62
C ILE A 75 -14.43 4.47 14.57
N VAL A 76 -14.46 5.01 13.34
CA VAL A 76 -15.13 4.38 12.19
C VAL A 76 -14.12 4.18 11.08
N VAL A 77 -14.02 2.96 10.55
CA VAL A 77 -13.17 2.64 9.39
C VAL A 77 -14.05 2.27 8.22
N LYS A 78 -14.02 3.10 7.18
CA LYS A 78 -14.68 2.83 5.90
C LYS A 78 -13.69 2.20 4.94
N THR A 79 -13.74 0.88 4.82
CA THR A 79 -12.75 0.10 4.09
C THR A 79 -12.78 0.40 2.59
N THR A 80 -13.95 0.60 1.99
CA THR A 80 -14.12 0.96 0.58
C THR A 80 -13.54 2.33 0.24
N GLU A 81 -13.67 3.29 1.17
CA GLU A 81 -13.15 4.65 1.03
C GLU A 81 -11.67 4.75 1.43
N ARG A 82 -11.15 3.76 2.16
CA ARG A 82 -9.81 3.73 2.75
C ARG A 82 -9.58 4.93 3.68
N GLN A 83 -10.56 5.16 4.54
CA GLN A 83 -10.62 6.27 5.48
C GLN A 83 -10.92 5.76 6.88
N LEU A 84 -10.31 6.42 7.88
CA LEU A 84 -10.58 6.21 9.29
C LEU A 84 -11.03 7.55 9.88
N TYR A 85 -12.10 7.51 10.66
CA TYR A 85 -12.68 8.68 11.32
C TYR A 85 -12.59 8.49 12.83
N PHE A 86 -12.19 9.52 13.54
CA PHE A 86 -12.38 9.67 14.98
C PHE A 86 -13.47 10.70 15.22
N ILE A 87 -14.57 10.28 15.83
CA ILE A 87 -15.72 11.13 16.06
C ILE A 87 -15.43 12.08 17.22
N GLU A 88 -15.55 13.37 16.97
CA GLU A 88 -15.42 14.44 17.94
C GLU A 88 -16.79 15.00 18.35
N PRO A 89 -16.90 15.77 19.46
CA PRO A 89 -18.10 16.53 19.78
C PRO A 89 -18.48 17.54 18.70
N ASN A 90 -19.71 18.04 18.73
CA ASN A 90 -20.22 19.15 17.89
C ASN A 90 -20.19 18.84 16.38
N ASN A 91 -20.57 17.63 15.97
CA ASN A 91 -20.64 17.21 14.57
C ASN A 91 -19.31 17.38 13.82
N ARG A 92 -18.22 17.06 14.47
CA ARG A 92 -16.88 17.09 13.90
C ARG A 92 -16.26 15.69 13.91
N ALA A 93 -15.33 15.49 13.04
CA ALA A 93 -14.47 14.31 13.06
C ALA A 93 -13.07 14.65 12.53
N ILE A 94 -12.07 13.92 13.01
CA ILE A 94 -10.78 13.86 12.36
C ILE A 94 -10.81 12.65 11.43
N MET A 95 -10.48 12.86 10.17
CA MET A 95 -10.41 11.82 9.15
C MET A 95 -8.96 11.62 8.72
N TRP A 96 -8.54 10.37 8.64
CA TRP A 96 -7.25 9.98 8.07
C TRP A 96 -7.42 9.04 6.88
N ARG A 97 -6.55 9.19 5.89
CA ARG A 97 -6.37 8.18 4.85
C ARG A 97 -5.61 7.00 5.41
N VAL A 98 -6.07 5.79 5.13
CA VAL A 98 -5.50 4.55 5.68
C VAL A 98 -5.27 3.52 4.59
N ALA A 99 -4.39 2.56 4.83
CA ALA A 99 -4.39 1.33 4.04
C ALA A 99 -5.23 0.26 4.77
N VAL A 100 -5.94 -0.53 3.99
CA VAL A 100 -6.89 -1.55 4.47
C VAL A 100 -6.55 -2.93 3.91
N GLY A 101 -7.26 -3.95 4.36
CA GLY A 101 -7.17 -5.31 3.82
C GLY A 101 -7.40 -5.33 2.32
N ARG A 102 -6.53 -6.04 1.58
CA ARG A 102 -6.78 -6.35 0.17
C ARG A 102 -8.00 -7.27 0.03
N GLU A 103 -8.47 -7.44 -1.19
CA GLU A 103 -9.59 -8.34 -1.49
C GLU A 103 -9.39 -9.73 -0.85
N GLY A 104 -10.44 -10.26 -0.23
CA GLY A 104 -10.41 -11.51 0.55
C GLY A 104 -9.85 -11.37 1.98
N PHE A 105 -9.31 -10.21 2.37
CA PHE A 105 -8.81 -9.94 3.72
C PHE A 105 -9.53 -8.78 4.42
N ALA A 106 -10.44 -8.10 3.74
CA ALA A 106 -11.28 -7.09 4.38
C ALA A 106 -12.28 -7.76 5.32
N TRP A 107 -12.50 -7.15 6.46
CA TRP A 107 -13.51 -7.60 7.43
C TRP A 107 -14.40 -6.42 7.82
N LYS A 108 -15.58 -6.74 8.35
CA LYS A 108 -16.55 -5.75 8.84
C LYS A 108 -17.02 -6.18 10.22
N GLY A 109 -17.39 -5.21 11.03
CA GLY A 109 -17.90 -5.48 12.36
C GLY A 109 -17.56 -4.39 13.37
N THR A 110 -17.90 -4.66 14.62
CA THR A 110 -17.61 -3.75 15.75
C THR A 110 -16.71 -4.46 16.74
N ASN A 111 -15.67 -3.78 17.17
CA ASN A 111 -14.75 -4.20 18.22
C ASN A 111 -14.50 -3.05 19.19
N ALA A 112 -13.81 -3.35 20.28
CA ALA A 112 -13.22 -2.34 21.16
C ALA A 112 -11.70 -2.46 21.14
N ILE A 113 -11.00 -1.37 21.43
CA ILE A 113 -9.56 -1.41 21.67
C ILE A 113 -9.32 -2.13 23.00
N THR A 114 -8.61 -3.25 22.97
CA THR A 114 -8.30 -4.07 24.15
C THR A 114 -6.88 -3.89 24.65
N ARG A 115 -5.97 -3.47 23.77
CA ARG A 115 -4.56 -3.23 24.10
C ARG A 115 -4.00 -2.13 23.21
N MET A 116 -3.08 -1.35 23.77
CA MET A 116 -2.34 -0.31 23.07
C MET A 116 -0.84 -0.51 23.33
N ALA A 117 0.00 -0.28 22.33
CA ALA A 117 1.44 -0.46 22.45
C ALA A 117 2.23 0.57 21.63
N GLU A 118 3.32 1.06 22.22
CA GLU A 118 4.32 1.87 21.55
C GLU A 118 5.43 0.96 21.02
N TRP A 119 5.88 1.23 19.80
CA TRP A 119 6.91 0.44 19.13
C TRP A 119 6.74 -1.08 19.35
N PRO A 120 5.57 -1.65 18.96
CA PRO A 120 5.25 -3.05 19.25
C PRO A 120 6.17 -4.01 18.53
N ASP A 121 6.50 -5.11 19.18
CA ASP A 121 7.12 -6.25 18.52
C ASP A 121 6.15 -6.86 17.51
N TRP A 122 6.67 -7.32 16.40
CA TRP A 122 5.88 -7.98 15.36
C TRP A 122 6.18 -9.48 15.29
N ARG A 123 5.13 -10.25 15.35
CA ARG A 123 5.12 -11.69 15.05
C ARG A 123 4.08 -11.92 13.97
N PRO A 124 4.50 -12.37 12.76
CA PRO A 124 3.56 -12.67 11.70
C PRO A 124 2.68 -13.86 12.08
N PRO A 125 1.38 -13.86 11.71
CA PRO A 125 0.55 -15.04 11.82
C PRO A 125 1.15 -16.20 11.01
N PRO A 126 1.02 -17.47 11.48
CA PRO A 126 1.56 -18.64 10.75
C PRO A 126 1.10 -18.71 9.29
N GLU A 127 -0.16 -18.38 9.03
CA GLU A 127 -0.73 -18.36 7.67
C GLU A 127 -0.05 -17.31 6.77
N MET A 128 0.43 -16.20 7.33
CA MET A 128 1.20 -15.21 6.60
C MET A 128 2.57 -15.77 6.24
N VAL A 129 3.25 -16.42 7.18
CA VAL A 129 4.57 -17.05 6.95
C VAL A 129 4.48 -18.06 5.81
N GLN A 130 3.48 -18.97 5.87
CA GLN A 130 3.25 -19.97 4.83
C GLN A 130 2.96 -19.35 3.47
N ARG A 131 2.09 -18.35 3.42
CA ARG A 131 1.73 -17.65 2.18
C ARG A 131 2.92 -16.94 1.56
N GLU A 132 3.71 -16.21 2.35
CA GLU A 132 4.88 -15.50 1.84
C GLU A 132 5.96 -16.49 1.37
N ALA A 133 6.18 -17.59 2.09
CA ALA A 133 7.08 -18.66 1.67
C ALA A 133 6.65 -19.29 0.34
N ALA A 134 5.35 -19.54 0.14
CA ALA A 134 4.81 -20.05 -1.12
C ALA A 134 5.03 -19.08 -2.31
N ASN A 135 5.16 -17.78 -2.03
CA ASN A 135 5.48 -16.75 -3.01
C ASN A 135 6.99 -16.49 -3.15
N GLY A 136 7.84 -17.29 -2.52
CA GLY A 136 9.29 -17.14 -2.53
C GLY A 136 9.84 -16.05 -1.60
N HIS A 137 9.01 -15.51 -0.70
CA HIS A 137 9.39 -14.48 0.26
C HIS A 137 9.59 -15.10 1.66
N ILE A 138 10.81 -15.06 2.17
CA ILE A 138 11.09 -15.47 3.54
C ILE A 138 10.94 -14.24 4.44
N ILE A 139 9.96 -14.30 5.35
CA ILE A 139 9.76 -13.25 6.38
C ILE A 139 10.20 -13.81 7.75
N PRO A 140 10.77 -12.95 8.64
CA PRO A 140 11.17 -13.39 9.96
C PRO A 140 9.95 -13.77 10.80
N ASP A 141 10.08 -14.76 11.69
CA ASP A 141 9.07 -15.16 12.66
C ASP A 141 8.91 -14.17 13.83
N PHE A 142 9.89 -13.29 14.00
CA PHE A 142 9.90 -12.23 15.00
C PHE A 142 10.68 -11.01 14.50
N MET A 143 10.14 -9.81 14.77
CA MET A 143 10.84 -8.55 14.58
C MET A 143 10.59 -7.62 15.77
N LYS A 144 11.68 -7.19 16.42
CA LYS A 144 11.62 -6.23 17.52
C LYS A 144 11.03 -4.90 17.06
N GLY A 145 10.31 -4.22 17.95
CA GLY A 145 9.78 -2.87 17.69
C GLY A 145 10.88 -1.89 17.31
N GLY A 146 10.57 -1.02 16.33
CA GLY A 146 11.52 -0.05 15.79
C GLY A 146 11.11 0.47 14.42
N PRO A 147 11.90 1.40 13.83
CA PRO A 147 11.56 2.08 12.58
C PRO A 147 11.34 1.16 11.37
N ASN A 148 11.99 0.01 11.35
CA ASN A 148 11.88 -0.98 10.27
C ASN A 148 10.83 -2.06 10.54
N ASN A 149 10.07 -1.93 11.65
CA ASN A 149 9.03 -2.89 12.00
C ASN A 149 7.74 -2.58 11.24
N PRO A 150 7.07 -3.56 10.62
CA PRO A 150 5.86 -3.33 9.82
C PRO A 150 4.69 -2.72 10.60
N LEU A 151 4.68 -2.82 11.94
CA LEU A 151 3.65 -2.20 12.78
C LEU A 151 3.89 -0.71 13.05
N GLY A 152 5.05 -0.17 12.68
CA GLY A 152 5.40 1.22 12.90
C GLY A 152 5.48 1.62 14.38
N SER A 153 5.22 2.89 14.65
CA SER A 153 5.43 3.50 15.97
C SER A 153 4.38 3.14 17.02
N ARG A 154 3.15 2.81 16.62
CA ARG A 154 2.02 2.52 17.53
C ARG A 154 1.13 1.41 16.98
N ALA A 155 0.52 0.65 17.89
CA ALA A 155 -0.57 -0.29 17.55
C ALA A 155 -1.69 -0.26 18.57
N LEU A 156 -2.93 -0.27 18.07
CA LEU A 156 -4.18 -0.40 18.81
C LEU A 156 -4.81 -1.74 18.40
N TYR A 157 -4.95 -2.66 19.35
CA TYR A 157 -5.41 -4.03 19.12
C TYR A 157 -6.92 -4.09 19.30
N LEU A 158 -7.62 -4.81 18.41
CA LEU A 158 -9.08 -4.83 18.30
C LEU A 158 -9.65 -6.15 18.81
N GLY A 159 -10.23 -6.12 20.01
CA GLY A 159 -10.79 -7.30 20.67
C GLY A 159 -9.73 -8.41 20.86
N ASP A 160 -10.17 -9.64 20.79
CA ASP A 160 -9.32 -10.85 20.81
C ASP A 160 -8.88 -11.27 19.39
N SER A 161 -9.10 -10.40 18.40
CA SER A 161 -8.77 -10.67 17.02
C SER A 161 -7.28 -10.41 16.70
N ALA A 162 -6.83 -10.89 15.55
CA ALA A 162 -5.53 -10.55 15.02
C ALA A 162 -5.47 -9.15 14.40
N TYR A 163 -6.61 -8.42 14.35
CA TYR A 163 -6.70 -7.12 13.69
C TYR A 163 -6.20 -5.98 14.57
N ARG A 164 -5.59 -5.00 13.93
CA ARG A 164 -5.00 -3.83 14.59
C ARG A 164 -5.18 -2.58 13.72
N ILE A 165 -5.21 -1.42 14.37
CA ILE A 165 -4.88 -0.14 13.76
C ILE A 165 -3.43 0.14 14.14
N HIS A 166 -2.54 0.39 13.17
CA HIS A 166 -1.11 0.52 13.46
C HIS A 166 -0.39 1.44 12.47
N GLY A 167 0.80 1.88 12.82
CA GLY A 167 1.69 2.61 11.93
C GLY A 167 2.26 1.75 10.80
N THR A 168 3.30 2.21 10.14
CA THR A 168 3.93 1.45 9.05
C THR A 168 5.38 1.85 8.82
N ASP A 169 6.17 0.90 8.33
CA ASP A 169 7.48 1.09 7.70
C ASP A 169 7.35 1.39 6.19
N LYS A 170 6.12 1.31 5.63
CA LYS A 170 5.82 1.47 4.21
C LYS A 170 4.78 2.56 3.96
N PRO A 171 5.12 3.84 4.21
CA PRO A 171 4.17 4.96 4.12
C PRO A 171 3.52 5.12 2.75
N TRP A 172 4.19 4.72 1.67
CA TRP A 172 3.66 4.75 0.30
C TRP A 172 2.44 3.84 0.06
N THR A 173 2.14 2.93 1.01
CA THR A 173 0.96 2.04 0.93
C THR A 173 -0.32 2.67 1.45
N ILE A 174 -0.25 3.83 2.10
CA ILE A 174 -1.43 4.54 2.62
C ILE A 174 -2.34 4.94 1.45
N GLY A 175 -3.65 4.77 1.64
CA GLY A 175 -4.66 4.95 0.60
C GLY A 175 -4.86 3.73 -0.30
N GLN A 176 -4.20 2.60 -0.03
CA GLN A 176 -4.30 1.38 -0.83
C GLN A 176 -4.98 0.23 -0.05
N ALA A 177 -5.53 -0.74 -0.80
CA ALA A 177 -5.97 -2.02 -0.27
C ALA A 177 -4.79 -3.02 -0.33
N SER A 178 -3.88 -2.98 0.64
CA SER A 178 -2.58 -3.66 0.56
C SER A 178 -2.24 -4.51 1.79
N SER A 179 -3.05 -4.48 2.86
CA SER A 179 -2.79 -5.22 4.10
C SER A 179 -3.41 -6.63 4.10
N SER A 180 -3.10 -7.40 5.13
CA SER A 180 -3.75 -8.69 5.43
C SER A 180 -4.90 -8.51 6.45
N GLY A 181 -5.65 -7.41 6.36
CA GLY A 181 -6.82 -7.12 7.19
C GLY A 181 -6.61 -6.05 8.26
N CYS A 182 -5.38 -5.76 8.67
CA CYS A 182 -5.08 -4.66 9.58
C CYS A 182 -5.24 -3.29 8.89
N ILE A 183 -5.54 -2.27 9.67
CA ILE A 183 -5.65 -0.89 9.22
C ILE A 183 -4.30 -0.19 9.44
N ARG A 184 -3.66 0.28 8.35
CA ARG A 184 -2.38 0.98 8.43
C ARG A 184 -2.57 2.48 8.32
N MET A 185 -1.84 3.21 9.15
CA MET A 185 -1.77 4.66 9.17
C MET A 185 -0.34 5.14 8.98
N MET A 186 -0.15 6.39 8.61
CA MET A 186 1.15 7.04 8.78
C MET A 186 1.54 6.99 10.27
N ASN A 187 2.85 6.93 10.58
CA ASN A 187 3.30 6.89 11.97
C ASN A 187 2.84 8.14 12.75
N ALA A 188 2.92 9.32 12.16
CA ALA A 188 2.43 10.55 12.80
C ALA A 188 0.92 10.51 13.08
N ASP A 189 0.13 9.96 12.15
CA ASP A 189 -1.33 9.88 12.28
C ASP A 189 -1.74 8.88 13.37
N VAL A 190 -1.09 7.70 13.41
CA VAL A 190 -1.41 6.71 14.45
C VAL A 190 -0.95 7.17 15.84
N GLU A 191 0.10 7.98 15.93
CA GLU A 191 0.52 8.60 17.19
C GLU A 191 -0.50 9.62 17.69
N GLU A 192 -1.13 10.39 16.79
CA GLU A 192 -2.23 11.27 17.13
C GLU A 192 -3.45 10.46 17.59
N LEU A 193 -3.88 9.47 16.82
CA LEU A 193 -5.00 8.59 17.18
C LEU A 193 -4.76 7.88 18.53
N TYR A 194 -3.52 7.46 18.80
CA TYR A 194 -3.12 6.81 20.03
C TYR A 194 -3.32 7.72 21.26
N ARG A 195 -3.11 9.03 21.13
CA ARG A 195 -3.37 10.00 22.20
C ARG A 195 -4.87 10.27 22.42
N LEU A 196 -5.68 10.18 21.36
CA LEU A 196 -7.12 10.42 21.39
C LEU A 196 -7.91 9.21 21.88
N ALA A 197 -7.48 8.02 21.51
CA ALA A 197 -8.13 6.75 21.84
C ALA A 197 -7.69 6.24 23.22
N LYS A 198 -8.49 5.32 23.76
CA LYS A 198 -8.21 4.61 25.03
C LYS A 198 -8.65 3.15 24.93
N ILE A 199 -8.21 2.33 25.87
CA ILE A 199 -8.77 0.97 26.05
C ILE A 199 -10.26 1.09 26.27
N GLY A 200 -11.05 0.25 25.57
CA GLY A 200 -12.50 0.31 25.53
C GLY A 200 -13.08 1.22 24.44
N THR A 201 -12.26 2.02 23.73
CA THR A 201 -12.74 2.80 22.59
C THR A 201 -13.39 1.88 21.55
N ARG A 202 -14.64 2.22 21.17
CA ARG A 202 -15.41 1.49 20.15
C ARG A 202 -14.84 1.73 18.76
N VAL A 203 -14.66 0.65 18.00
CA VAL A 203 -14.18 0.68 16.61
C VAL A 203 -15.19 -0.04 15.72
N ILE A 204 -15.72 0.65 14.75
CA ILE A 204 -16.66 0.14 13.75
C ILE A 204 -15.91 0.04 12.42
N VAL A 205 -15.95 -1.12 11.78
CA VAL A 205 -15.34 -1.35 10.45
C VAL A 205 -16.45 -1.76 9.48
N GLU A 206 -16.60 -1.01 8.37
CA GLU A 206 -17.68 -1.15 7.38
C GLU A 206 -17.18 -1.05 5.92
#